data_8383c769a9db92fce9167a6e20696d4d
#
_entry.id   8383c769a9db92fce9167a6e20696d4d
#
_cell.length_a   1.000
_cell.length_b   1.000
_cell.length_c   1.000
_cell.angle_alpha   90.00
_cell.angle_beta   90.00
_cell.angle_gamma   90.00
#
_symmetry.space_group_name_H-M   'P 1'
#
loop_
_entity.id
_entity.type
_entity.pdbx_description
1 polymer ?
#
loop_
_entity_poly.entity_id
_entity_poly.type
_entity_poly.pdbx_seq_one_letter_code
_entity_poly.pdbx_strand_id
1 'polypeptide(L)'
;MKKVSIVFLLGILMYGCGSTKALITADKTPITVAIDLVKVKDDRVMVEINPGAFTSDAVSFFIPKTVPGTYSTDNYGKYIEDFKALDYDGKELTATKSDDNTWKISNGKSLDKISYWVNDTYDSEGEQEEAVFSPSGTNILAGKNFVLNLHGFVGYFNELNEVPYILNITAPTDLAATTSLAKRSGPSNNPNLDVYTASRYFEVIDNPILYAKPNSETFLINDISVTLSVYSPTGVYTAASLKDRMEKMMKAQKTFLGDIDGTKQYSILLYLSKMGETDANGFGALEHHTSTVVVLPEVMPKEDLEEAMVDLVSHEFFHIVTPLNVHSEEVQYFDFNDPKMSQHLWMYEGTTEYFANLFQIQQGLIDEPAFFKRIMDKISNAKTFDDAMSFTTMSKNILVEPYKENYANVYEKGTLINMVLDLQLREWSEGEKGVLWLMKELSKKYGDMTPFKDEKLIDEIVAMTYPELKTFFNTHVIGDTPIDYGVYFAKVGLKKDVTKQPCGRFFLDQKVPFIDTDPSNDNAIFVRKGIGLSSFLIDLGAQGGDIIKSINGTQVTLEGIGPILQESFVWPADKEVTMVVKRGEEEIELKGTGGTPVVMVETLVPIEGATDAQAKLKEAWMKK
;
A
#
# COMPACT_ATOMS: atom_id res chain seq x y z
N MET A 1 13.63 76.12 -27.93
CA MET A 1 14.36 75.22 -27.05
C MET A 1 13.34 74.50 -26.20
N LYS A 2 12.90 73.29 -26.61
CA LYS A 2 11.90 72.45 -25.91
C LYS A 2 12.63 71.42 -25.08
N LYS A 3 12.40 71.42 -23.76
CA LYS A 3 12.90 70.42 -22.85
C LYS A 3 11.94 69.18 -22.90
N VAL A 4 12.49 68.02 -23.22
CA VAL A 4 11.77 66.73 -23.12
C VAL A 4 12.18 66.14 -21.78
N SER A 5 11.21 65.92 -20.90
CA SER A 5 11.37 65.18 -19.65
C SER A 5 11.02 63.70 -19.92
N ILE A 6 11.99 62.81 -19.74
CA ILE A 6 11.80 61.38 -19.79
C ILE A 6 11.45 60.90 -18.36
N VAL A 7 10.23 60.36 -18.20
CA VAL A 7 9.79 59.70 -16.97
C VAL A 7 10.17 58.22 -17.07
N PHE A 8 11.08 57.76 -16.20
CA PHE A 8 11.37 56.34 -16.02
C PHE A 8 10.29 55.73 -15.14
N LEU A 9 9.50 54.82 -15.72
CA LEU A 9 8.54 54.00 -14.98
C LEU A 9 9.25 52.74 -14.54
N LEU A 10 9.58 52.60 -13.24
CA LEU A 10 10.11 51.40 -12.63
C LEU A 10 8.93 50.41 -12.43
N GLY A 11 8.84 49.42 -13.29
CA GLY A 11 7.93 48.30 -13.10
C GLY A 11 8.48 47.33 -12.06
N ILE A 12 7.87 47.26 -10.89
CA ILE A 12 8.12 46.20 -9.89
C ILE A 12 7.42 44.94 -10.36
N LEU A 13 8.20 43.99 -10.86
CA LEU A 13 7.73 42.60 -11.08
C LEU A 13 7.66 41.89 -9.72
N MET A 14 6.48 41.79 -9.17
CA MET A 14 6.21 40.88 -8.07
C MET A 14 6.08 39.46 -8.66
N TYR A 15 7.07 38.62 -8.43
CA TYR A 15 6.94 37.19 -8.60
C TYR A 15 6.08 36.65 -7.45
N GLY A 16 4.79 36.49 -7.71
CA GLY A 16 3.91 35.69 -6.89
C GLY A 16 4.10 34.23 -7.27
N CYS A 17 4.71 33.40 -6.42
CA CYS A 17 4.56 31.97 -6.45
C CYS A 17 3.11 31.66 -6.07
N GLY A 18 2.24 31.54 -7.07
CA GLY A 18 0.93 30.94 -6.93
C GLY A 18 0.98 29.59 -7.61
N SER A 19 0.65 28.54 -6.88
CA SER A 19 0.34 27.24 -7.46
C SER A 19 -0.73 27.45 -8.53
N THR A 20 -0.37 27.28 -9.79
CA THR A 20 -1.30 27.31 -10.92
C THR A 20 -2.16 26.05 -10.83
N LYS A 21 -3.35 26.16 -10.18
CA LYS A 21 -4.47 25.29 -10.53
C LYS A 21 -4.66 25.44 -12.03
N ALA A 22 -4.52 24.35 -12.78
CA ALA A 22 -4.77 24.33 -14.20
C ALA A 22 -6.18 24.90 -14.42
N LEU A 23 -6.25 26.07 -15.02
CA LEU A 23 -7.49 26.66 -15.50
C LEU A 23 -8.01 25.69 -16.56
N ILE A 24 -9.22 25.15 -16.35
CA ILE A 24 -9.99 24.42 -17.37
C ILE A 24 -10.04 25.37 -18.57
N THR A 25 -9.26 25.07 -19.59
CA THR A 25 -9.34 25.82 -20.86
C THR A 25 -10.68 25.49 -21.49
N ALA A 26 -11.44 26.53 -21.85
CA ALA A 26 -12.86 26.48 -22.19
C ALA A 26 -13.24 25.68 -23.47
N ASP A 27 -12.32 24.91 -24.05
CA ASP A 27 -12.49 24.23 -25.35
C ASP A 27 -12.70 22.71 -25.30
N LYS A 28 -12.70 22.07 -24.11
CA LYS A 28 -12.96 20.62 -24.00
C LYS A 28 -14.25 20.39 -23.21
N THR A 29 -15.24 19.79 -23.85
CA THR A 29 -16.49 19.35 -23.19
C THR A 29 -16.14 18.26 -22.16
N PRO A 30 -16.48 18.45 -20.86
CA PRO A 30 -16.23 17.43 -19.85
C PRO A 30 -16.99 16.14 -20.14
N ILE A 31 -16.37 14.99 -19.87
CA ILE A 31 -17.07 13.71 -19.79
C ILE A 31 -17.97 13.74 -18.56
N THR A 32 -19.24 13.38 -18.73
CA THR A 32 -20.19 13.32 -17.62
C THR A 32 -20.46 11.86 -17.26
N VAL A 33 -20.27 11.52 -15.98
CA VAL A 33 -20.54 10.20 -15.43
C VAL A 33 -21.70 10.30 -14.44
N ALA A 34 -22.64 9.36 -14.49
CA ALA A 34 -23.69 9.20 -13.50
C ALA A 34 -23.62 7.81 -12.86
N ILE A 35 -23.62 7.76 -11.53
CA ILE A 35 -23.62 6.53 -10.73
C ILE A 35 -24.81 6.60 -9.76
N ASP A 36 -25.68 5.57 -9.75
CA ASP A 36 -26.88 5.55 -8.90
C ASP A 36 -26.77 4.48 -7.81
N LEU A 37 -26.30 4.89 -6.63
CA LEU A 37 -26.15 4.03 -5.44
C LEU A 37 -27.48 3.79 -4.69
N VAL A 38 -28.58 4.45 -5.10
CA VAL A 38 -29.92 4.24 -4.52
C VAL A 38 -30.60 3.06 -5.19
N LYS A 39 -30.32 2.83 -6.48
CA LYS A 39 -30.94 1.77 -7.29
C LYS A 39 -30.03 0.57 -7.48
N VAL A 40 -29.49 0.06 -6.37
CA VAL A 40 -28.75 -1.21 -6.41
C VAL A 40 -29.71 -2.34 -6.80
N LYS A 41 -29.28 -3.16 -7.73
CA LYS A 41 -30.04 -4.31 -8.22
C LYS A 41 -29.17 -5.53 -8.32
N ASP A 42 -29.53 -6.60 -7.60
CA ASP A 42 -28.77 -7.86 -7.57
C ASP A 42 -27.27 -7.60 -7.30
N ASP A 43 -27.00 -6.76 -6.30
CA ASP A 43 -25.68 -6.29 -5.86
C ASP A 43 -24.86 -5.54 -6.92
N ARG A 44 -25.52 -4.89 -7.87
CA ARG A 44 -24.91 -4.13 -8.96
C ARG A 44 -25.39 -2.70 -9.00
N VAL A 45 -24.52 -1.83 -9.46
CA VAL A 45 -24.74 -0.39 -9.62
C VAL A 45 -24.71 -0.01 -11.10
N MET A 46 -25.68 0.80 -11.53
CA MET A 46 -25.71 1.34 -12.89
C MET A 46 -24.77 2.53 -13.03
N VAL A 47 -23.94 2.49 -14.07
CA VAL A 47 -23.08 3.59 -14.50
C VAL A 47 -23.50 4.02 -15.90
N GLU A 48 -23.66 5.34 -16.10
CA GLU A 48 -23.85 5.95 -17.41
C GLU A 48 -22.73 6.97 -17.66
N ILE A 49 -22.14 6.96 -18.87
CA ILE A 49 -21.08 7.89 -19.27
C ILE A 49 -21.49 8.57 -20.58
N ASN A 50 -21.52 9.90 -20.57
CA ASN A 50 -21.65 10.71 -21.78
C ASN A 50 -20.27 11.33 -22.10
N PRO A 51 -19.60 10.84 -23.16
CA PRO A 51 -18.25 11.27 -23.51
C PRO A 51 -18.21 12.58 -24.32
N GLY A 52 -19.36 13.10 -24.74
CA GLY A 52 -19.43 14.14 -25.76
C GLY A 52 -19.31 13.57 -27.19
N ALA A 53 -18.98 14.42 -28.15
CA ALA A 53 -19.00 14.04 -29.57
C ALA A 53 -17.65 13.51 -30.06
N PHE A 54 -17.68 12.40 -30.78
CA PHE A 54 -16.51 11.85 -31.50
C PHE A 54 -16.47 12.28 -32.96
N THR A 55 -15.26 12.37 -33.50
CA THR A 55 -15.02 12.60 -34.94
C THR A 55 -14.72 11.30 -35.70
N SER A 56 -14.44 10.21 -34.97
CA SER A 56 -14.12 8.88 -35.51
C SER A 56 -15.37 7.99 -35.61
N ASP A 57 -15.42 7.12 -36.62
CA ASP A 57 -16.44 6.09 -36.72
C ASP A 57 -16.10 4.83 -35.88
N ALA A 58 -14.84 4.63 -35.51
CA ALA A 58 -14.41 3.57 -34.62
C ALA A 58 -13.88 4.17 -33.32
N VAL A 59 -14.47 3.78 -32.20
CA VAL A 59 -14.11 4.24 -30.85
C VAL A 59 -13.88 3.02 -29.95
N SER A 60 -12.90 3.07 -29.09
CA SER A 60 -12.63 2.04 -28.08
C SER A 60 -12.83 2.61 -26.69
N PHE A 61 -13.63 1.87 -25.91
CA PHE A 61 -13.85 2.13 -24.49
C PHE A 61 -13.09 1.09 -23.66
N PHE A 62 -12.51 1.53 -22.57
CA PHE A 62 -11.66 0.72 -21.71
C PHE A 62 -12.09 0.81 -20.25
N ILE A 63 -12.03 -0.31 -19.56
CA ILE A 63 -11.96 -0.38 -18.08
C ILE A 63 -10.53 -0.79 -17.73
N PRO A 64 -9.91 -0.25 -16.69
CA PRO A 64 -8.54 -0.61 -16.31
C PRO A 64 -8.34 -2.11 -16.10
N LYS A 65 -7.25 -2.63 -16.65
CA LYS A 65 -6.75 -3.97 -16.41
C LYS A 65 -5.83 -4.02 -15.19
N THR A 66 -4.99 -3.01 -15.07
CA THR A 66 -4.01 -2.82 -13.99
C THR A 66 -4.07 -1.37 -13.57
N VAL A 67 -3.96 -1.09 -12.28
CA VAL A 67 -3.87 0.27 -11.75
C VAL A 67 -2.53 0.48 -11.04
N PRO A 68 -1.99 1.72 -11.01
CA PRO A 68 -0.76 2.01 -10.27
C PRO A 68 -0.88 1.57 -8.81
N GLY A 69 0.22 1.10 -8.23
CA GLY A 69 0.31 0.67 -6.82
C GLY A 69 -0.06 -0.78 -6.57
N THR A 70 -0.89 -1.42 -7.40
CA THR A 70 -1.32 -2.82 -7.15
C THR A 70 -0.30 -3.86 -7.59
N TYR A 71 0.52 -3.56 -8.60
CA TYR A 71 1.46 -4.50 -9.23
C TYR A 71 0.82 -5.85 -9.60
N SER A 72 -0.46 -5.80 -9.95
CA SER A 72 -1.27 -6.97 -10.32
C SER A 72 -2.08 -6.71 -11.59
N THR A 73 -2.64 -7.79 -12.13
CA THR A 73 -3.52 -7.75 -13.31
C THR A 73 -4.93 -8.16 -12.88
N ASP A 74 -5.73 -7.18 -12.43
CA ASP A 74 -7.01 -7.43 -11.77
C ASP A 74 -8.17 -7.57 -12.75
N ASN A 75 -8.05 -6.98 -13.96
CA ASN A 75 -9.07 -7.06 -15.02
C ASN A 75 -10.45 -6.58 -14.58
N TYR A 76 -10.58 -5.34 -14.12
CA TYR A 76 -11.86 -4.78 -13.61
C TYR A 76 -13.01 -4.84 -14.61
N GLY A 77 -12.74 -4.96 -15.90
CA GLY A 77 -13.76 -5.20 -16.92
C GLY A 77 -14.47 -6.55 -16.83
N LYS A 78 -14.00 -7.51 -16.01
CA LYS A 78 -14.71 -8.76 -15.69
C LYS A 78 -15.98 -8.50 -14.89
N TYR A 79 -16.01 -7.42 -14.09
CA TYR A 79 -17.12 -7.02 -13.23
C TYR A 79 -18.15 -6.14 -13.95
N ILE A 80 -18.01 -5.94 -15.28
CA ILE A 80 -18.91 -5.13 -16.10
C ILE A 80 -19.89 -6.03 -16.84
N GLU A 81 -21.18 -5.74 -16.64
CA GLU A 81 -22.28 -6.49 -17.25
C GLU A 81 -23.20 -5.55 -18.06
N ASP A 82 -23.98 -6.12 -18.99
CA ASP A 82 -25.00 -5.44 -19.80
C ASP A 82 -24.52 -4.13 -20.45
N PHE A 83 -23.28 -4.12 -20.96
CA PHE A 83 -22.70 -2.97 -21.63
C PHE A 83 -23.50 -2.58 -22.88
N LYS A 84 -23.90 -1.31 -23.00
CA LYS A 84 -24.62 -0.74 -24.12
C LYS A 84 -23.98 0.58 -24.54
N ALA A 85 -23.82 0.74 -25.85
CA ALA A 85 -23.50 2.00 -26.49
C ALA A 85 -24.78 2.52 -27.19
N LEU A 86 -25.18 3.76 -26.91
CA LEU A 86 -26.44 4.33 -27.42
C LEU A 86 -26.16 5.57 -28.26
N ASP A 87 -26.91 5.72 -29.35
CA ASP A 87 -26.87 6.93 -30.16
C ASP A 87 -27.81 8.02 -29.60
N TYR A 88 -27.81 9.21 -30.21
CA TYR A 88 -28.62 10.36 -29.80
C TYR A 88 -30.13 10.14 -29.86
N ASP A 89 -30.60 9.10 -30.58
CA ASP A 89 -31.99 8.68 -30.62
C ASP A 89 -32.31 7.57 -29.61
N GLY A 90 -31.31 7.15 -28.82
CA GLY A 90 -31.41 6.08 -27.84
C GLY A 90 -31.34 4.67 -28.42
N LYS A 91 -30.96 4.54 -29.69
CA LYS A 91 -30.80 3.25 -30.38
C LYS A 91 -29.41 2.67 -30.05
N GLU A 92 -29.38 1.37 -29.83
CA GLU A 92 -28.14 0.66 -29.52
C GLU A 92 -27.19 0.59 -30.74
N LEU A 93 -25.95 1.01 -30.55
CA LEU A 93 -24.87 0.86 -31.50
C LEU A 93 -24.18 -0.48 -31.31
N THR A 94 -23.53 -0.98 -32.36
CA THR A 94 -22.74 -2.22 -32.23
C THR A 94 -21.49 -1.97 -31.38
N ALA A 95 -21.43 -2.63 -30.22
CA ALA A 95 -20.29 -2.68 -29.35
C ALA A 95 -19.81 -4.14 -29.20
N THR A 96 -18.55 -4.41 -29.45
CA THR A 96 -17.97 -5.76 -29.35
C THR A 96 -16.90 -5.79 -28.28
N LYS A 97 -17.08 -6.62 -27.26
CA LYS A 97 -16.05 -6.88 -26.24
C LYS A 97 -14.91 -7.67 -26.89
N SER A 98 -13.71 -7.10 -26.97
CA SER A 98 -12.55 -7.72 -27.62
C SER A 98 -11.65 -8.50 -26.64
N ASP A 99 -11.66 -8.12 -25.39
CA ASP A 99 -11.04 -8.76 -24.25
C ASP A 99 -11.82 -8.36 -22.98
N ASP A 100 -11.39 -8.79 -21.80
CA ASP A 100 -12.11 -8.49 -20.55
C ASP A 100 -12.32 -6.99 -20.33
N ASN A 101 -11.40 -6.15 -20.78
CA ASN A 101 -11.35 -4.73 -20.44
C ASN A 101 -11.67 -3.78 -21.59
N THR A 102 -11.90 -4.28 -22.81
CA THR A 102 -12.00 -3.45 -24.03
C THR A 102 -13.27 -3.69 -24.81
N TRP A 103 -14.01 -2.62 -25.12
CA TRP A 103 -15.17 -2.60 -26.03
C TRP A 103 -14.90 -1.74 -27.25
N LYS A 104 -15.03 -2.33 -28.45
CA LYS A 104 -14.94 -1.64 -29.74
C LYS A 104 -16.32 -1.23 -30.19
N ILE A 105 -16.56 0.08 -30.35
CA ILE A 105 -17.86 0.68 -30.71
C ILE A 105 -17.80 1.16 -32.15
N SER A 106 -18.72 0.71 -32.97
CA SER A 106 -18.91 1.16 -34.36
C SER A 106 -19.84 2.36 -34.42
N ASN A 107 -19.70 3.20 -35.46
CA ASN A 107 -20.45 4.45 -35.64
C ASN A 107 -20.23 5.44 -34.47
N GLY A 108 -19.00 5.58 -34.02
CA GLY A 108 -18.64 6.42 -32.89
C GLY A 108 -19.09 7.88 -33.01
N LYS A 109 -19.20 8.44 -34.23
CA LYS A 109 -19.75 9.79 -34.45
C LYS A 109 -21.20 9.94 -33.99
N SER A 110 -21.94 8.84 -33.91
CA SER A 110 -23.32 8.83 -33.41
C SER A 110 -23.43 8.47 -31.94
N LEU A 111 -22.32 8.17 -31.26
CA LEU A 111 -22.31 7.78 -29.84
C LEU A 111 -22.72 8.98 -28.98
N ASP A 112 -23.82 8.85 -28.24
CA ASP A 112 -24.29 9.80 -27.24
C ASP A 112 -23.81 9.40 -25.85
N LYS A 113 -24.06 8.12 -25.48
CA LYS A 113 -23.67 7.59 -24.16
C LYS A 113 -23.42 6.10 -24.15
N ILE A 114 -22.73 5.65 -23.13
CA ILE A 114 -22.63 4.24 -22.76
C ILE A 114 -23.27 4.01 -21.40
N SER A 115 -23.81 2.81 -21.19
CA SER A 115 -24.31 2.38 -19.89
C SER A 115 -23.94 0.93 -19.62
N TYR A 116 -23.71 0.59 -18.36
CA TYR A 116 -23.40 -0.77 -17.92
C TYR A 116 -23.68 -0.92 -16.43
N TRP A 117 -23.83 -2.17 -15.99
CA TRP A 117 -23.87 -2.53 -14.58
C TRP A 117 -22.49 -2.90 -14.11
N VAL A 118 -22.15 -2.49 -12.89
CA VAL A 118 -20.92 -2.85 -12.19
C VAL A 118 -21.27 -3.73 -11.02
N ASN A 119 -20.68 -4.93 -10.96
CA ASN A 119 -20.61 -5.77 -9.77
C ASN A 119 -19.39 -5.39 -8.94
N ASP A 120 -19.37 -5.68 -7.65
CA ASP A 120 -18.20 -5.38 -6.83
C ASP A 120 -17.22 -6.56 -6.76
N THR A 121 -16.08 -6.33 -6.10
CA THR A 121 -15.03 -7.34 -5.99
C THR A 121 -15.06 -8.07 -4.65
N TYR A 122 -15.61 -7.48 -3.57
CA TYR A 122 -15.47 -8.01 -2.22
C TYR A 122 -16.24 -9.31 -1.99
N ASP A 123 -17.44 -9.44 -2.55
CA ASP A 123 -18.24 -10.67 -2.43
C ASP A 123 -18.01 -11.67 -3.57
N SER A 124 -17.37 -11.24 -4.67
CA SER A 124 -16.99 -12.11 -5.78
C SER A 124 -15.52 -12.57 -5.75
N GLU A 125 -14.75 -12.19 -4.74
CA GLU A 125 -13.34 -12.58 -4.60
C GLU A 125 -13.14 -14.11 -4.63
N GLY A 126 -14.03 -14.89 -4.03
CA GLY A 126 -13.97 -16.36 -4.02
C GLY A 126 -14.29 -17.04 -5.34
N GLU A 127 -14.85 -16.34 -6.31
CA GLU A 127 -15.27 -16.87 -7.62
C GLU A 127 -14.19 -16.69 -8.70
N GLN A 128 -13.14 -15.93 -8.42
CA GLN A 128 -12.06 -15.63 -9.35
C GLN A 128 -10.85 -16.52 -9.09
N GLU A 129 -10.08 -16.86 -10.14
CA GLU A 129 -8.81 -17.58 -10.01
C GLU A 129 -7.79 -16.80 -9.19
N GLU A 130 -7.82 -15.46 -9.30
CA GLU A 130 -7.01 -14.53 -8.51
C GLU A 130 -7.96 -13.44 -7.97
N ALA A 131 -8.04 -13.33 -6.64
CA ALA A 131 -8.82 -12.29 -5.98
C ALA A 131 -8.16 -10.92 -6.19
N VAL A 132 -8.99 -9.88 -6.32
CA VAL A 132 -8.53 -8.49 -6.35
C VAL A 132 -8.05 -8.10 -4.95
N PHE A 133 -6.90 -7.44 -4.84
CA PHE A 133 -6.41 -6.92 -3.57
C PHE A 133 -7.42 -5.93 -2.98
N SER A 134 -7.96 -6.20 -1.78
CA SER A 134 -9.14 -5.50 -1.27
C SER A 134 -8.99 -3.97 -1.17
N PRO A 135 -7.82 -3.37 -0.83
CA PRO A 135 -7.65 -1.92 -0.88
C PRO A 135 -7.83 -1.28 -2.26
N SER A 136 -7.58 -2.03 -3.35
CA SER A 136 -7.89 -1.61 -4.72
C SER A 136 -9.25 -2.12 -5.19
N GLY A 137 -9.90 -2.96 -4.40
CA GLY A 137 -11.20 -3.54 -4.69
C GLY A 137 -12.37 -2.58 -4.48
N THR A 138 -13.57 -3.08 -4.74
CA THR A 138 -14.81 -2.31 -4.67
C THR A 138 -15.83 -3.02 -3.79
N ASN A 139 -16.74 -2.25 -3.15
CA ASN A 139 -17.82 -2.79 -2.34
C ASN A 139 -19.15 -2.14 -2.68
N ILE A 140 -20.22 -2.93 -2.84
CA ILE A 140 -21.60 -2.51 -3.08
C ILE A 140 -22.48 -3.16 -2.02
N LEU A 141 -22.61 -2.55 -0.86
CA LEU A 141 -23.48 -3.03 0.22
C LEU A 141 -24.70 -2.10 0.36
N ALA A 142 -25.77 -2.43 -0.36
CA ALA A 142 -26.95 -1.59 -0.53
C ALA A 142 -27.47 -0.97 0.79
N GLY A 143 -27.55 0.36 0.85
CA GLY A 143 -28.02 1.13 1.99
C GLY A 143 -27.11 1.10 3.22
N LYS A 144 -25.90 0.55 3.13
CA LYS A 144 -24.97 0.45 4.28
C LYS A 144 -23.60 1.04 3.97
N ASN A 145 -22.97 0.61 2.88
CA ASN A 145 -21.62 1.02 2.52
C ASN A 145 -21.37 0.87 1.01
N PHE A 146 -20.54 1.77 0.47
CA PHE A 146 -19.94 1.62 -0.84
C PHE A 146 -18.47 2.03 -0.78
N VAL A 147 -17.58 1.18 -1.27
CA VAL A 147 -16.19 1.51 -1.54
C VAL A 147 -16.06 1.69 -3.05
N LEU A 148 -15.99 2.95 -3.48
CA LEU A 148 -15.87 3.30 -4.89
C LEU A 148 -14.40 3.59 -5.21
N ASN A 149 -13.61 2.53 -5.43
CA ASN A 149 -12.39 2.66 -6.20
C ASN A 149 -12.81 2.86 -7.66
N LEU A 150 -12.74 4.12 -8.12
CA LEU A 150 -13.42 4.54 -9.35
C LEU A 150 -12.86 3.89 -10.62
N HIS A 151 -11.67 3.30 -10.59
CA HIS A 151 -11.16 2.49 -11.70
C HIS A 151 -11.98 1.22 -11.96
N GLY A 152 -12.69 0.69 -10.95
CA GLY A 152 -13.64 -0.42 -11.12
C GLY A 152 -15.01 0.02 -11.61
N PHE A 153 -15.36 1.32 -11.51
CA PHE A 153 -16.66 1.85 -11.89
C PHE A 153 -16.65 2.68 -13.18
N VAL A 154 -15.59 3.47 -13.39
CA VAL A 154 -15.53 4.46 -14.46
C VAL A 154 -14.43 4.09 -15.44
N GLY A 155 -14.81 3.80 -16.68
CA GLY A 155 -13.84 3.58 -17.74
C GLY A 155 -13.50 4.85 -18.52
N TYR A 156 -12.70 4.69 -19.57
CA TYR A 156 -12.15 5.79 -20.34
C TYR A 156 -12.05 5.49 -21.84
N PHE A 157 -11.82 6.55 -22.60
CA PHE A 157 -11.46 6.49 -24.02
C PHE A 157 -10.05 7.08 -24.16
N ASN A 158 -9.14 6.39 -24.85
CA ASN A 158 -7.73 6.83 -24.95
C ASN A 158 -7.57 8.27 -25.46
N GLU A 159 -8.43 8.67 -26.42
CA GLU A 159 -8.37 10.02 -26.98
C GLU A 159 -8.90 11.09 -26.02
N LEU A 160 -9.56 10.69 -24.92
CA LEU A 160 -10.25 11.57 -23.97
C LEU A 160 -9.77 11.43 -22.52
N ASN A 161 -8.68 10.71 -22.26
CA ASN A 161 -8.16 10.52 -20.89
C ASN A 161 -7.64 11.83 -20.23
N GLU A 162 -7.27 12.82 -21.05
CA GLU A 162 -6.81 14.14 -20.61
C GLU A 162 -7.90 15.23 -20.65
N VAL A 163 -9.19 14.86 -20.77
CA VAL A 163 -10.29 15.82 -20.66
C VAL A 163 -10.89 15.82 -19.24
N PRO A 164 -11.54 16.92 -18.80
CA PRO A 164 -12.18 16.98 -17.49
C PRO A 164 -13.34 16.00 -17.35
N TYR A 165 -13.61 15.57 -16.11
CA TYR A 165 -14.74 14.73 -15.74
C TYR A 165 -15.67 15.44 -14.76
N ILE A 166 -16.98 15.19 -14.89
CA ILE A 166 -18.01 15.55 -13.91
C ILE A 166 -18.69 14.25 -13.47
N LEU A 167 -18.57 13.94 -12.19
CA LEU A 167 -19.15 12.74 -11.59
C LEU A 167 -20.43 13.13 -10.84
N ASN A 168 -21.57 12.61 -11.26
CA ASN A 168 -22.87 12.79 -10.62
C ASN A 168 -23.23 11.50 -9.88
N ILE A 169 -23.09 11.48 -8.57
CA ILE A 169 -23.33 10.29 -7.75
C ILE A 169 -24.62 10.50 -6.95
N THR A 170 -25.62 9.68 -7.21
CA THR A 170 -26.85 9.66 -6.41
C THR A 170 -26.70 8.63 -5.30
N ALA A 171 -26.70 9.07 -4.04
CA ALA A 171 -26.46 8.22 -2.88
C ALA A 171 -27.64 8.25 -1.87
N PRO A 172 -27.80 7.22 -1.02
CA PRO A 172 -28.74 7.24 0.10
C PRO A 172 -28.46 8.43 1.03
N THR A 173 -29.52 9.11 1.51
CA THR A 173 -29.40 10.34 2.33
C THR A 173 -28.81 10.13 3.72
N ASP A 174 -28.78 8.91 4.22
CA ASP A 174 -28.21 8.54 5.52
C ASP A 174 -26.73 8.12 5.44
N LEU A 175 -26.17 8.07 4.21
CA LEU A 175 -24.76 7.84 3.99
C LEU A 175 -24.04 9.16 3.65
N ALA A 176 -22.83 9.30 4.16
CA ALA A 176 -21.95 10.42 3.85
C ALA A 176 -20.75 9.94 3.03
N ALA A 177 -20.37 10.74 2.03
CA ALA A 177 -19.16 10.50 1.26
C ALA A 177 -17.92 11.07 1.96
N THR A 178 -16.85 10.30 1.96
CA THR A 178 -15.50 10.80 2.24
C THR A 178 -14.62 10.52 1.02
N THR A 179 -14.02 11.57 0.49
CA THR A 179 -13.11 11.55 -0.66
C THR A 179 -12.29 12.82 -0.70
N SER A 180 -11.19 12.79 -1.43
CA SER A 180 -10.39 13.99 -1.74
C SER A 180 -10.76 14.66 -3.06
N LEU A 181 -11.72 14.11 -3.83
CA LEU A 181 -12.25 14.76 -5.02
C LEU A 181 -12.87 16.13 -4.71
N ALA A 182 -12.65 17.09 -5.60
CA ALA A 182 -13.24 18.40 -5.49
C ALA A 182 -14.76 18.34 -5.66
N LYS A 183 -15.49 18.59 -4.57
CA LYS A 183 -16.96 18.66 -4.58
C LYS A 183 -17.41 19.99 -5.17
N ARG A 184 -18.27 19.95 -6.18
CA ARG A 184 -18.83 21.14 -6.79
C ARG A 184 -19.87 21.77 -5.86
N SER A 185 -19.63 23.01 -5.44
CA SER A 185 -20.59 23.79 -4.68
C SER A 185 -21.67 24.33 -5.62
N GLY A 186 -22.94 24.13 -5.27
CA GLY A 186 -24.08 24.71 -6.00
C GLY A 186 -25.39 24.26 -5.38
N PRO A 187 -26.49 25.01 -5.55
CA PRO A 187 -27.80 24.57 -5.09
C PRO A 187 -28.25 23.37 -5.94
N SER A 188 -28.11 22.18 -5.40
CA SER A 188 -28.80 21.00 -5.93
C SER A 188 -30.18 20.95 -5.31
N ASN A 189 -31.22 20.86 -6.13
CA ASN A 189 -32.59 20.58 -5.68
C ASN A 189 -32.77 19.10 -5.26
N ASN A 190 -31.73 18.28 -5.46
CA ASN A 190 -31.72 16.87 -5.10
C ASN A 190 -30.72 16.66 -3.92
N PRO A 191 -31.18 16.38 -2.71
CA PRO A 191 -30.33 16.18 -1.55
C PRO A 191 -29.49 14.89 -1.63
N ASN A 192 -29.85 13.99 -2.54
CA ASN A 192 -29.17 12.71 -2.75
C ASN A 192 -28.04 12.81 -3.79
N LEU A 193 -27.85 13.97 -4.44
CA LEU A 193 -26.90 14.13 -5.53
C LEU A 193 -25.62 14.81 -5.06
N ASP A 194 -24.53 14.08 -5.08
CA ASP A 194 -23.17 14.59 -4.97
C ASP A 194 -22.59 14.81 -6.37
N VAL A 195 -21.95 15.96 -6.58
CA VAL A 195 -21.29 16.29 -7.83
C VAL A 195 -19.81 16.56 -7.56
N TYR A 196 -18.95 15.77 -8.21
CA TYR A 196 -17.49 15.94 -8.12
C TYR A 196 -16.92 16.31 -9.49
N THR A 197 -15.72 16.90 -9.47
CA THR A 197 -14.99 17.25 -10.69
C THR A 197 -13.55 16.75 -10.60
N ALA A 198 -13.05 16.26 -11.74
CA ALA A 198 -11.66 15.88 -11.93
C ALA A 198 -11.13 16.53 -13.23
N SER A 199 -9.85 16.86 -13.28
CA SER A 199 -9.23 17.53 -14.42
C SER A 199 -8.94 16.58 -15.58
N ARG A 200 -8.79 15.29 -15.30
CA ARG A 200 -8.48 14.20 -16.25
C ARG A 200 -8.82 12.84 -15.64
N TYR A 201 -8.78 11.79 -16.45
CA TYR A 201 -9.14 10.43 -16.02
C TYR A 201 -8.31 9.93 -14.84
N PHE A 202 -6.99 10.18 -14.87
CA PHE A 202 -6.11 9.79 -13.76
C PHE A 202 -6.62 10.31 -12.41
N GLU A 203 -7.05 11.59 -12.34
CA GLU A 203 -7.58 12.18 -11.11
C GLU A 203 -8.92 11.54 -10.68
N VAL A 204 -9.70 10.99 -11.61
CA VAL A 204 -10.90 10.21 -11.26
C VAL A 204 -10.53 8.98 -10.46
N ILE A 205 -9.62 8.16 -10.98
CA ILE A 205 -9.26 6.88 -10.38
C ILE A 205 -8.33 6.98 -9.17
N ASP A 206 -7.59 8.08 -9.05
CA ASP A 206 -6.69 8.38 -7.93
C ASP A 206 -7.43 8.91 -6.68
N ASN A 207 -8.75 9.02 -6.75
CA ASN A 207 -9.53 9.55 -5.63
C ASN A 207 -10.74 8.65 -5.33
N PRO A 208 -10.54 7.59 -4.54
CA PRO A 208 -11.62 6.72 -4.09
C PRO A 208 -12.64 7.47 -3.24
N ILE A 209 -13.85 6.93 -3.17
CA ILE A 209 -14.94 7.47 -2.35
C ILE A 209 -15.47 6.38 -1.43
N LEU A 210 -15.46 6.65 -0.13
CA LEU A 210 -16.13 5.82 0.86
C LEU A 210 -17.49 6.43 1.21
N TYR A 211 -18.58 5.75 0.86
CA TYR A 211 -19.92 6.06 1.35
C TYR A 211 -20.27 5.17 2.53
N ALA A 212 -20.52 5.76 3.68
CA ALA A 212 -20.92 5.04 4.90
C ALA A 212 -21.78 5.94 5.79
N LYS A 213 -22.36 5.39 6.86
CA LYS A 213 -22.94 6.21 7.93
C LYS A 213 -21.87 7.14 8.47
N PRO A 214 -22.21 8.42 8.81
CA PRO A 214 -21.25 9.39 9.30
C PRO A 214 -20.41 8.86 10.47
N ASN A 215 -19.13 8.65 10.24
CA ASN A 215 -18.15 8.19 11.22
C ASN A 215 -16.78 8.68 10.76
N SER A 216 -16.58 10.00 10.83
CA SER A 216 -15.34 10.63 10.39
C SER A 216 -14.89 11.71 11.37
N GLU A 217 -13.57 11.90 11.45
CA GLU A 217 -12.90 12.94 12.22
C GLU A 217 -11.91 13.68 11.33
N THR A 218 -11.85 14.99 11.48
CA THR A 218 -10.88 15.82 10.77
C THR A 218 -9.93 16.48 11.77
N PHE A 219 -8.64 16.49 11.43
CA PHE A 219 -7.60 17.15 12.23
C PHE A 219 -6.56 17.81 11.32
N LEU A 220 -5.75 18.72 11.89
CA LEU A 220 -4.74 19.46 11.13
C LEU A 220 -3.34 19.00 11.49
N ILE A 221 -2.54 18.72 10.47
CA ILE A 221 -1.11 18.51 10.58
C ILE A 221 -0.41 19.65 9.85
N ASN A 222 0.05 20.64 10.60
CA ASN A 222 0.48 21.92 10.06
C ASN A 222 -0.64 22.54 9.19
N ASP A 223 -0.47 22.58 7.88
CA ASP A 223 -1.44 23.10 6.91
C ASP A 223 -2.15 21.99 6.10
N ILE A 224 -1.91 20.71 6.44
CA ILE A 224 -2.58 19.56 5.83
C ILE A 224 -3.84 19.25 6.62
N SER A 225 -5.00 19.28 5.96
CA SER A 225 -6.26 18.82 6.54
C SER A 225 -6.39 17.32 6.35
N VAL A 226 -6.37 16.53 7.43
CA VAL A 226 -6.50 15.08 7.39
C VAL A 226 -7.90 14.68 7.84
N THR A 227 -8.58 13.87 7.04
CA THR A 227 -9.88 13.28 7.38
C THR A 227 -9.75 11.77 7.51
N LEU A 228 -10.01 11.24 8.71
CA LEU A 228 -10.15 9.80 8.96
C LEU A 228 -11.63 9.43 8.88
N SER A 229 -11.98 8.54 7.97
CA SER A 229 -13.33 7.96 7.85
C SER A 229 -13.28 6.47 8.08
N VAL A 230 -14.21 5.95 8.88
CA VAL A 230 -14.21 4.55 9.33
C VAL A 230 -15.55 3.89 9.01
N TYR A 231 -15.52 2.84 8.22
CA TYR A 231 -16.61 1.87 8.15
C TYR A 231 -16.32 0.71 9.10
N SER A 232 -17.20 0.53 10.09
CA SER A 232 -17.14 -0.56 11.07
C SER A 232 -18.51 -1.23 11.09
N PRO A 233 -18.66 -2.42 10.52
CA PRO A 233 -19.97 -3.07 10.33
C PRO A 233 -20.71 -3.36 11.65
N THR A 234 -20.00 -3.57 12.75
CA THR A 234 -20.62 -3.74 14.10
C THR A 234 -20.65 -2.43 14.89
N GLY A 235 -19.93 -1.38 14.40
CA GLY A 235 -19.82 -0.10 15.08
C GLY A 235 -18.89 -0.11 16.30
N VAL A 236 -18.07 -1.14 16.47
CA VAL A 236 -17.12 -1.24 17.59
C VAL A 236 -16.01 -0.20 17.48
N TYR A 237 -15.63 0.18 16.26
CA TYR A 237 -14.62 1.20 16.01
C TYR A 237 -15.24 2.48 15.44
N THR A 238 -14.78 3.61 15.97
CA THR A 238 -15.15 4.93 15.47
C THR A 238 -13.90 5.73 15.08
N ALA A 239 -14.06 6.68 14.16
CA ALA A 239 -12.97 7.59 13.80
C ALA A 239 -12.42 8.32 15.03
N ALA A 240 -13.31 8.74 15.95
CA ALA A 240 -12.92 9.37 17.22
C ALA A 240 -12.05 8.46 18.10
N SER A 241 -12.28 7.14 18.08
CA SER A 241 -11.50 6.18 18.88
C SER A 241 -10.08 5.93 18.36
N LEU A 242 -9.81 6.21 17.07
CA LEU A 242 -8.53 5.98 16.39
C LEU A 242 -7.76 7.27 16.08
N LYS A 243 -8.45 8.42 16.13
CA LYS A 243 -7.92 9.74 15.74
C LYS A 243 -6.61 10.10 16.42
N ASP A 244 -6.54 10.00 17.74
CA ASP A 244 -5.37 10.48 18.50
C ASP A 244 -4.09 9.75 18.10
N ARG A 245 -4.20 8.45 17.80
CA ARG A 245 -3.08 7.64 17.35
C ARG A 245 -2.62 8.08 15.95
N MET A 246 -3.55 8.30 15.02
CA MET A 246 -3.25 8.75 13.66
C MET A 246 -2.67 10.19 13.66
N GLU A 247 -3.26 11.09 14.43
CA GLU A 247 -2.76 12.47 14.56
C GLU A 247 -1.33 12.51 15.10
N LYS A 248 -1.02 11.70 16.14
CA LYS A 248 0.33 11.59 16.70
C LYS A 248 1.32 11.07 15.66
N MET A 249 0.97 10.01 14.95
CA MET A 249 1.81 9.39 13.92
C MET A 249 2.09 10.38 12.77
N MET A 250 1.07 11.01 12.19
CA MET A 250 1.23 11.93 11.05
C MET A 250 1.98 13.21 11.42
N LYS A 251 1.85 13.71 12.66
CA LYS A 251 2.70 14.80 13.18
C LYS A 251 4.18 14.40 13.18
N ALA A 252 4.48 13.20 13.62
CA ALA A 252 5.84 12.66 13.62
C ALA A 252 6.37 12.51 12.18
N GLN A 253 5.57 11.98 11.26
CA GLN A 253 5.93 11.89 9.83
C GLN A 253 6.21 13.27 9.21
N LYS A 254 5.35 14.25 9.45
CA LYS A 254 5.57 15.61 8.91
C LYS A 254 6.80 16.25 9.51
N THR A 255 7.12 15.97 10.77
CA THR A 255 8.38 16.42 11.40
C THR A 255 9.58 15.77 10.72
N PHE A 256 9.53 14.48 10.42
CA PHE A 256 10.56 13.76 9.69
C PHE A 256 10.76 14.32 8.26
N LEU A 257 9.68 14.52 7.51
CA LEU A 257 9.72 15.05 6.14
C LEU A 257 10.22 16.51 6.06
N GLY A 258 9.96 17.32 7.10
CA GLY A 258 10.32 18.73 7.11
C GLY A 258 9.60 19.52 6.01
N ASP A 259 10.37 20.07 5.07
CA ASP A 259 9.88 20.97 4.02
C ASP A 259 9.13 20.29 2.87
N ILE A 260 9.11 18.96 2.82
CA ILE A 260 8.32 18.24 1.80
C ILE A 260 6.83 18.51 2.06
N ASP A 261 6.18 19.12 1.08
CA ASP A 261 4.80 19.60 1.15
C ASP A 261 4.03 19.21 -0.12
N GLY A 262 3.75 17.92 -0.24
CA GLY A 262 3.11 17.34 -1.44
C GLY A 262 1.60 17.50 -1.49
N THR A 263 0.93 17.77 -0.34
CA THR A 263 -0.54 17.85 -0.30
C THR A 263 -1.05 18.82 0.75
N LYS A 264 -2.26 19.37 0.53
CA LYS A 264 -2.98 20.22 1.51
C LYS A 264 -4.15 19.49 2.17
N GLN A 265 -4.50 18.35 1.67
CA GLN A 265 -5.54 17.48 2.24
C GLN A 265 -5.14 16.01 2.09
N TYR A 266 -5.58 15.19 3.03
CA TYR A 266 -5.36 13.75 2.98
C TYR A 266 -6.53 13.01 3.60
N SER A 267 -7.07 12.01 2.91
CA SER A 267 -8.20 11.21 3.40
C SER A 267 -7.74 9.79 3.71
N ILE A 268 -7.94 9.33 4.93
CA ILE A 268 -7.72 7.93 5.33
C ILE A 268 -9.09 7.25 5.33
N LEU A 269 -9.31 6.35 4.38
CA LEU A 269 -10.56 5.62 4.18
C LEU A 269 -10.39 4.20 4.74
N LEU A 270 -10.81 3.99 6.00
CA LEU A 270 -10.70 2.70 6.66
C LEU A 270 -11.97 1.89 6.51
N TYR A 271 -11.85 0.74 5.85
CA TYR A 271 -12.87 -0.30 5.79
C TYR A 271 -12.49 -1.45 6.72
N LEU A 272 -13.35 -1.78 7.68
CA LEU A 272 -13.18 -2.92 8.57
C LEU A 272 -14.06 -4.07 8.11
N SER A 273 -13.41 -5.17 7.73
CA SER A 273 -14.07 -6.38 7.24
C SER A 273 -14.50 -7.29 8.39
N LYS A 274 -15.68 -7.91 8.26
CA LYS A 274 -16.11 -9.01 9.13
C LYS A 274 -15.36 -10.32 8.82
N MET A 275 -14.64 -10.34 7.70
CA MET A 275 -14.06 -11.55 7.13
C MET A 275 -15.14 -12.58 6.71
N GLY A 276 -14.90 -13.33 5.70
CA GLY A 276 -15.84 -14.34 5.18
C GLY A 276 -15.98 -14.27 3.66
N GLU A 277 -16.77 -15.19 3.09
CA GLU A 277 -16.92 -15.36 1.64
C GLU A 277 -17.63 -14.18 0.94
N THR A 278 -18.30 -13.30 1.70
CA THR A 278 -19.07 -12.16 1.18
C THR A 278 -18.54 -10.82 1.67
N ASP A 279 -17.26 -10.74 1.97
CA ASP A 279 -16.61 -9.52 2.46
C ASP A 279 -15.11 -9.55 2.13
N ALA A 280 -14.47 -8.39 2.13
CA ALA A 280 -13.05 -8.22 1.83
C ALA A 280 -12.14 -9.16 2.65
N ASN A 281 -11.21 -9.85 1.98
CA ASN A 281 -10.30 -10.82 2.56
C ASN A 281 -8.81 -10.47 2.38
N GLY A 282 -8.47 -9.62 1.40
CA GLY A 282 -7.11 -9.11 1.19
C GLY A 282 -6.87 -7.87 2.04
N PHE A 283 -5.98 -7.94 3.05
CA PHE A 283 -5.76 -6.84 4.01
C PHE A 283 -4.49 -6.07 3.68
N GLY A 284 -4.56 -4.74 3.86
CA GLY A 284 -3.45 -3.83 3.58
C GLY A 284 -3.95 -2.41 3.33
N ALA A 285 -3.19 -1.67 2.51
CA ALA A 285 -3.55 -0.33 2.08
C ALA A 285 -3.14 -0.09 0.62
N LEU A 286 -3.66 0.99 0.02
CA LEU A 286 -3.30 1.43 -1.32
C LEU A 286 -3.15 2.96 -1.32
N GLU A 287 -2.03 3.42 -1.88
CA GLU A 287 -1.68 4.82 -1.98
C GLU A 287 -2.47 5.57 -3.05
N HIS A 288 -2.70 6.86 -2.78
CA HIS A 288 -3.19 7.88 -3.70
C HIS A 288 -2.56 9.23 -3.34
N HIS A 289 -2.52 10.17 -4.29
CA HIS A 289 -1.91 11.50 -4.08
C HIS A 289 -2.45 12.23 -2.85
N THR A 290 -3.72 12.04 -2.53
CA THR A 290 -4.41 12.78 -1.47
C THR A 290 -5.24 11.89 -0.56
N SER A 291 -5.08 10.56 -0.64
CA SER A 291 -5.81 9.61 0.20
C SER A 291 -5.12 8.26 0.26
N THR A 292 -5.61 7.39 1.13
CA THR A 292 -5.34 5.96 1.15
C THR A 292 -6.61 5.18 1.48
N VAL A 293 -6.79 4.03 0.85
CA VAL A 293 -7.80 3.04 1.23
C VAL A 293 -7.12 1.98 2.08
N VAL A 294 -7.62 1.77 3.29
CA VAL A 294 -7.11 0.76 4.22
C VAL A 294 -8.20 -0.25 4.48
N VAL A 295 -7.88 -1.54 4.33
CA VAL A 295 -8.79 -2.66 4.63
C VAL A 295 -8.15 -3.55 5.68
N LEU A 296 -8.82 -3.74 6.80
CA LEU A 296 -8.35 -4.55 7.94
C LEU A 296 -9.49 -5.36 8.56
N PRO A 297 -9.19 -6.47 9.28
CA PRO A 297 -10.21 -7.23 10.01
C PRO A 297 -10.80 -6.45 11.19
N GLU A 298 -12.13 -6.39 11.32
CA GLU A 298 -12.79 -5.75 12.47
C GLU A 298 -12.55 -6.49 13.79
N VAL A 299 -12.21 -7.78 13.74
CA VAL A 299 -11.95 -8.60 14.93
C VAL A 299 -10.62 -8.29 15.62
N MET A 300 -9.75 -7.50 15.02
CA MET A 300 -8.46 -7.12 15.61
C MET A 300 -8.69 -6.40 16.94
N PRO A 301 -7.92 -6.73 18.00
CA PRO A 301 -7.87 -5.90 19.20
C PRO A 301 -7.49 -4.45 18.87
N LYS A 302 -7.97 -3.49 19.65
CA LYS A 302 -7.76 -2.06 19.37
C LYS A 302 -6.29 -1.69 19.23
N GLU A 303 -5.45 -2.20 20.11
CA GLU A 303 -4.01 -1.94 20.12
C GLU A 303 -3.34 -2.46 18.84
N ASP A 304 -3.73 -3.64 18.37
CA ASP A 304 -3.21 -4.25 17.15
C ASP A 304 -3.71 -3.51 15.91
N LEU A 305 -4.98 -3.09 15.91
CA LEU A 305 -5.54 -2.25 14.84
C LEU A 305 -4.81 -0.91 14.75
N GLU A 306 -4.57 -0.23 15.89
CA GLU A 306 -3.85 1.04 15.94
C GLU A 306 -2.40 0.88 15.47
N GLU A 307 -1.71 -0.22 15.79
CA GLU A 307 -0.35 -0.50 15.33
C GLU A 307 -0.33 -0.76 13.82
N ALA A 308 -1.21 -1.64 13.32
CA ALA A 308 -1.33 -1.91 11.89
C ALA A 308 -1.64 -0.63 11.08
N MET A 309 -2.54 0.21 11.59
CA MET A 309 -2.82 1.50 10.96
C MET A 309 -1.62 2.46 10.97
N VAL A 310 -0.81 2.47 12.03
CA VAL A 310 0.42 3.28 12.06
C VAL A 310 1.36 2.82 10.95
N ASP A 311 1.59 1.51 10.84
CA ASP A 311 2.53 0.98 9.85
C ASP A 311 2.02 1.17 8.42
N LEU A 312 0.75 0.81 8.13
CA LEU A 312 0.17 0.95 6.80
C LEU A 312 0.02 2.41 6.38
N VAL A 313 -0.69 3.22 7.16
CA VAL A 313 -0.94 4.64 6.78
C VAL A 313 0.36 5.42 6.69
N SER A 314 1.39 5.08 7.50
CA SER A 314 2.68 5.75 7.37
C SER A 314 3.40 5.37 6.07
N HIS A 315 3.32 4.11 5.64
CA HIS A 315 3.84 3.67 4.35
C HIS A 315 3.15 4.42 3.22
N GLU A 316 1.82 4.41 3.18
CA GLU A 316 1.03 5.07 2.14
C GLU A 316 1.25 6.58 2.09
N PHE A 317 1.34 7.24 3.24
CA PHE A 317 1.60 8.68 3.26
C PHE A 317 3.01 9.03 2.75
N PHE A 318 4.01 8.17 2.93
CA PHE A 318 5.34 8.42 2.38
C PHE A 318 5.40 8.33 0.85
N HIS A 319 4.40 7.74 0.21
CA HIS A 319 4.29 7.77 -1.25
C HIS A 319 4.17 9.19 -1.83
N ILE A 320 3.81 10.21 -1.05
CA ILE A 320 3.90 11.63 -1.48
C ILE A 320 5.32 12.04 -1.87
N VAL A 321 6.36 11.28 -1.47
CA VAL A 321 7.76 11.48 -1.85
C VAL A 321 8.07 10.78 -3.16
N THR A 322 7.64 9.52 -3.27
CA THR A 322 7.83 8.63 -4.43
C THR A 322 6.83 7.47 -4.35
N PRO A 323 6.15 7.03 -5.41
CA PRO A 323 6.22 7.54 -6.79
C PRO A 323 5.31 8.74 -7.09
N LEU A 324 4.53 9.24 -6.13
CA LEU A 324 3.54 10.29 -6.40
C LEU A 324 4.16 11.66 -6.72
N ASN A 325 5.43 11.88 -6.35
CA ASN A 325 6.18 13.07 -6.72
C ASN A 325 7.39 12.71 -7.61
N VAL A 326 8.39 12.01 -7.08
CA VAL A 326 9.55 11.56 -7.85
C VAL A 326 9.25 10.22 -8.51
N HIS A 327 9.04 10.22 -9.83
CA HIS A 327 8.64 9.02 -10.58
C HIS A 327 9.20 9.00 -12.01
N SER A 328 9.08 7.85 -12.66
CA SER A 328 9.52 7.60 -14.04
C SER A 328 8.46 7.98 -15.08
N GLU A 329 8.89 8.03 -16.36
CA GLU A 329 7.96 8.19 -17.49
C GLU A 329 6.92 7.06 -17.54
N GLU A 330 7.25 5.83 -17.11
CA GLU A 330 6.35 4.68 -17.05
C GLU A 330 5.19 4.90 -16.07
N VAL A 331 5.44 5.59 -14.94
CA VAL A 331 4.40 5.97 -13.97
C VAL A 331 3.61 7.19 -14.47
N GLN A 332 4.30 8.24 -14.97
CA GLN A 332 3.64 9.44 -15.47
C GLN A 332 2.65 9.18 -16.61
N TYR A 333 3.03 8.29 -17.52
CA TYR A 333 2.25 7.96 -18.72
C TYR A 333 1.73 6.52 -18.66
N PHE A 334 1.26 6.12 -17.48
CA PHE A 334 0.80 4.75 -17.23
C PHE A 334 -0.32 4.34 -18.17
N ASP A 335 -0.14 3.23 -18.88
CA ASP A 335 -1.19 2.61 -19.71
C ASP A 335 -1.90 1.54 -18.89
N PHE A 336 -3.14 1.78 -18.52
CA PHE A 336 -3.93 0.90 -17.66
C PHE A 336 -4.24 -0.47 -18.29
N ASN A 337 -4.09 -0.63 -19.60
CA ASN A 337 -4.38 -1.86 -20.33
C ASN A 337 -3.14 -2.55 -20.93
N ASP A 338 -2.01 -1.83 -21.07
CA ASP A 338 -0.70 -2.36 -21.47
C ASP A 338 0.43 -1.73 -20.64
N PRO A 339 0.43 -1.94 -19.31
CA PRO A 339 1.34 -1.24 -18.41
C PRO A 339 2.79 -1.63 -18.62
N LYS A 340 3.67 -0.64 -18.56
CA LYS A 340 5.11 -0.84 -18.46
C LYS A 340 5.54 -0.48 -17.06
N MET A 341 6.14 -1.45 -16.36
CA MET A 341 6.59 -1.22 -15.00
C MET A 341 7.99 -0.62 -14.97
N SER A 342 8.22 0.29 -14.02
CA SER A 342 9.54 0.85 -13.74
C SER A 342 10.47 -0.21 -13.15
N GLN A 343 11.76 -0.08 -13.40
CA GLN A 343 12.80 -0.92 -12.77
C GLN A 343 13.17 -0.46 -11.34
N HIS A 344 12.45 0.52 -10.77
CA HIS A 344 12.86 1.20 -9.53
C HIS A 344 11.92 0.99 -8.34
N LEU A 345 11.30 -0.21 -8.21
CA LEU A 345 10.50 -0.53 -7.01
C LEU A 345 11.33 -0.49 -5.72
N TRP A 346 12.65 -0.65 -5.79
CA TRP A 346 13.54 -0.40 -4.65
C TRP A 346 13.43 1.03 -4.12
N MET A 347 13.12 1.99 -5.01
CA MET A 347 12.91 3.39 -4.61
C MET A 347 11.44 3.64 -4.24
N TYR A 348 10.47 3.12 -5.02
CA TYR A 348 9.07 3.40 -4.78
C TYR A 348 8.57 2.76 -3.48
N GLU A 349 8.63 1.43 -3.40
CA GLU A 349 8.19 0.67 -2.24
C GLU A 349 9.27 0.59 -1.16
N GLY A 350 10.52 0.39 -1.59
CA GLY A 350 11.63 0.24 -0.65
C GLY A 350 11.93 1.51 0.14
N THR A 351 11.80 2.72 -0.46
CA THR A 351 12.01 3.98 0.27
C THR A 351 10.87 4.27 1.23
N THR A 352 9.62 4.07 0.79
CA THR A 352 8.44 4.32 1.63
C THR A 352 8.42 3.40 2.84
N GLU A 353 8.68 2.12 2.63
CA GLU A 353 8.76 1.14 3.71
C GLU A 353 9.95 1.40 4.64
N TYR A 354 11.10 1.79 4.09
CA TYR A 354 12.25 2.21 4.91
C TYR A 354 11.91 3.45 5.75
N PHE A 355 11.26 4.45 5.17
CA PHE A 355 10.85 5.64 5.90
C PHE A 355 9.79 5.34 6.95
N ALA A 356 8.84 4.44 6.66
CA ALA A 356 7.83 4.00 7.62
C ALA A 356 8.43 3.34 8.88
N ASN A 357 9.62 2.76 8.77
CA ASN A 357 10.37 2.24 9.91
C ASN A 357 11.31 3.28 10.53
N LEU A 358 12.07 4.03 9.71
CA LEU A 358 13.07 4.98 10.17
C LEU A 358 12.48 6.16 10.94
N PHE A 359 11.37 6.74 10.47
CA PHE A 359 10.77 7.89 11.16
C PHE A 359 10.32 7.53 12.57
N GLN A 360 9.86 6.30 12.80
CA GLN A 360 9.38 5.88 14.11
C GLN A 360 10.49 5.90 15.17
N ILE A 361 11.69 5.43 14.82
CA ILE A 361 12.83 5.52 15.75
C ILE A 361 13.34 6.96 15.87
N GLN A 362 13.45 7.71 14.75
CA GLN A 362 13.94 9.08 14.78
C GLN A 362 13.01 10.04 15.54
N GLN A 363 11.73 9.77 15.56
CA GLN A 363 10.73 10.56 16.28
C GLN A 363 10.33 9.97 17.64
N GLY A 364 11.02 8.91 18.10
CA GLY A 364 10.80 8.30 19.41
C GLY A 364 9.46 7.61 19.58
N LEU A 365 8.86 7.11 18.50
CA LEU A 365 7.65 6.30 18.55
C LEU A 365 7.94 4.85 18.94
N ILE A 366 9.14 4.36 18.59
CA ILE A 366 9.68 3.05 18.99
C ILE A 366 11.09 3.23 19.55
N ASP A 367 11.58 2.24 20.27
CA ASP A 367 12.94 2.18 20.80
C ASP A 367 13.94 1.44 19.89
N GLU A 368 15.23 1.46 20.23
CA GLU A 368 16.28 0.76 19.46
C GLU A 368 16.03 -0.75 19.32
N PRO A 369 15.67 -1.50 20.37
CA PRO A 369 15.36 -2.92 20.26
C PRO A 369 14.25 -3.22 19.28
N ALA A 370 13.17 -2.44 19.30
CA ALA A 370 12.04 -2.60 18.37
C ALA A 370 12.45 -2.29 16.93
N PHE A 371 13.24 -1.23 16.71
CA PHE A 371 13.75 -0.90 15.39
C PHE A 371 14.70 -1.99 14.86
N PHE A 372 15.62 -2.50 15.69
CA PHE A 372 16.52 -3.58 15.30
C PHE A 372 15.76 -4.87 14.98
N LYS A 373 14.72 -5.18 15.76
CA LYS A 373 13.85 -6.33 15.46
C LYS A 373 13.24 -6.18 14.07
N ARG A 374 12.65 -5.04 13.72
CA ARG A 374 12.06 -4.78 12.40
C ARG A 374 13.09 -4.99 11.27
N ILE A 375 14.31 -4.46 11.42
CA ILE A 375 15.37 -4.66 10.42
C ILE A 375 15.79 -6.14 10.31
N MET A 376 15.87 -6.86 11.43
CA MET A 376 16.19 -8.28 11.41
C MET A 376 15.08 -9.12 10.82
N ASP A 377 13.81 -8.77 11.06
CA ASP A 377 12.65 -9.39 10.44
C ASP A 377 12.68 -9.20 8.92
N LYS A 378 12.96 -7.97 8.42
CA LYS A 378 13.17 -7.69 6.99
C LYS A 378 14.25 -8.58 6.37
N ILE A 379 15.40 -8.75 7.05
CA ILE A 379 16.49 -9.63 6.59
C ILE A 379 16.04 -11.10 6.56
N SER A 380 15.28 -11.54 7.56
CA SER A 380 14.76 -12.91 7.63
C SER A 380 13.73 -13.17 6.52
N ASN A 381 12.81 -12.24 6.33
CA ASN A 381 11.76 -12.35 5.32
C ASN A 381 12.34 -12.29 3.89
N ALA A 382 13.29 -11.38 3.62
CA ALA A 382 13.95 -11.29 2.32
C ALA A 382 14.62 -12.61 1.88
N LYS A 383 15.09 -13.44 2.82
CA LYS A 383 15.66 -14.76 2.55
C LYS A 383 14.63 -15.82 2.11
N THR A 384 13.33 -15.55 2.27
CA THR A 384 12.27 -16.45 1.78
C THR A 384 12.02 -16.29 0.29
N PHE A 385 12.55 -15.22 -0.31
CA PHE A 385 12.53 -14.93 -1.74
C PHE A 385 13.87 -15.24 -2.41
N ASP A 386 13.94 -15.10 -3.73
CA ASP A 386 15.20 -15.26 -4.48
C ASP A 386 16.13 -14.07 -4.25
N ASP A 387 17.05 -14.20 -3.30
CA ASP A 387 18.02 -13.14 -2.97
C ASP A 387 19.08 -12.92 -4.06
N ALA A 388 19.25 -13.85 -5.00
CA ALA A 388 20.12 -13.74 -6.18
C ALA A 388 19.37 -13.21 -7.41
N MET A 389 18.12 -12.78 -7.29
CA MET A 389 17.38 -12.12 -8.38
C MET A 389 17.79 -10.65 -8.50
N SER A 390 18.10 -10.19 -9.75
CA SER A 390 18.29 -8.76 -10.03
C SER A 390 17.04 -7.97 -9.65
N PHE A 391 17.17 -7.01 -8.74
CA PHE A 391 16.02 -6.26 -8.24
C PHE A 391 15.38 -5.38 -9.32
N THR A 392 16.20 -4.75 -10.17
CA THR A 392 15.70 -3.94 -11.30
C THR A 392 14.98 -4.79 -12.34
N THR A 393 15.49 -6.01 -12.61
CA THR A 393 14.84 -6.94 -13.54
C THR A 393 13.52 -7.45 -12.97
N MET A 394 13.47 -7.81 -11.69
CA MET A 394 12.26 -8.17 -10.98
C MET A 394 11.22 -7.04 -11.07
N SER A 395 11.59 -5.83 -10.71
CA SER A 395 10.70 -4.66 -10.73
C SER A 395 10.06 -4.44 -12.09
N LYS A 396 10.88 -4.46 -13.15
CA LYS A 396 10.41 -4.24 -14.53
C LYS A 396 9.44 -5.32 -15.02
N ASN A 397 9.56 -6.54 -14.50
CA ASN A 397 8.79 -7.70 -14.95
C ASN A 397 7.81 -8.22 -13.87
N ILE A 398 7.47 -7.40 -12.89
CA ILE A 398 6.74 -7.80 -11.69
C ILE A 398 5.37 -8.45 -11.96
N LEU A 399 4.78 -8.22 -13.11
CA LEU A 399 3.47 -8.77 -13.50
C LEU A 399 3.54 -10.20 -14.05
N VAL A 400 4.74 -10.77 -14.26
CA VAL A 400 4.92 -12.08 -14.89
C VAL A 400 5.84 -12.98 -14.07
N GLU A 401 5.63 -14.29 -14.15
CA GLU A 401 6.50 -15.27 -13.53
C GLU A 401 7.90 -15.33 -14.18
N PRO A 402 8.96 -15.59 -13.40
CA PRO A 402 8.97 -15.92 -11.96
C PRO A 402 9.04 -14.67 -11.05
N TYR A 403 8.94 -13.47 -11.59
CA TYR A 403 9.14 -12.22 -10.85
C TYR A 403 7.95 -11.91 -9.94
N LYS A 404 6.73 -12.26 -10.37
CA LYS A 404 5.49 -12.05 -9.62
C LYS A 404 5.53 -12.73 -8.24
N GLU A 405 6.04 -13.96 -8.16
CA GLU A 405 6.20 -14.69 -6.89
C GLU A 405 7.14 -14.00 -5.90
N ASN A 406 8.02 -13.12 -6.39
CA ASN A 406 8.97 -12.35 -5.60
C ASN A 406 8.47 -10.93 -5.26
N TYR A 407 7.21 -10.60 -5.55
CA TYR A 407 6.67 -9.24 -5.38
C TYR A 407 6.89 -8.70 -3.97
N ALA A 408 6.52 -9.43 -2.92
CA ALA A 408 6.63 -8.95 -1.55
C ALA A 408 8.08 -8.60 -1.13
N ASN A 409 9.10 -9.06 -1.89
CA ASN A 409 10.49 -8.67 -1.66
C ASN A 409 10.77 -7.18 -1.94
N VAL A 410 9.85 -6.45 -2.60
CA VAL A 410 9.97 -4.99 -2.78
C VAL A 410 9.92 -4.27 -1.44
N TYR A 411 9.13 -4.79 -0.49
CA TYR A 411 9.03 -4.28 0.89
C TYR A 411 10.17 -4.77 1.78
N GLU A 412 10.65 -5.99 1.57
CA GLU A 412 11.69 -6.59 2.40
C GLU A 412 13.09 -6.15 1.95
N LYS A 413 13.58 -6.66 0.82
CA LYS A 413 14.89 -6.30 0.26
C LYS A 413 14.95 -4.84 -0.18
N GLY A 414 13.83 -4.25 -0.66
CA GLY A 414 13.75 -2.83 -1.01
C GLY A 414 14.06 -1.91 0.18
N THR A 415 13.48 -2.18 1.36
CA THR A 415 13.83 -1.50 2.63
C THR A 415 15.31 -1.62 2.94
N LEU A 416 15.88 -2.82 2.80
CA LEU A 416 17.28 -3.08 3.12
C LEU A 416 18.25 -2.42 2.15
N ILE A 417 17.89 -2.31 0.87
CA ILE A 417 18.64 -1.51 -0.13
C ILE A 417 18.70 -0.05 0.31
N ASN A 418 17.56 0.52 0.73
CA ASN A 418 17.50 1.91 1.19
C ASN A 418 18.24 2.12 2.52
N MET A 419 18.17 1.17 3.46
CA MET A 419 18.98 1.20 4.68
C MET A 419 20.48 1.26 4.36
N VAL A 420 20.96 0.42 3.46
CA VAL A 420 22.37 0.40 3.05
C VAL A 420 22.76 1.70 2.35
N LEU A 421 21.90 2.20 1.46
CA LEU A 421 22.10 3.46 0.77
C LEU A 421 22.17 4.62 1.78
N ASP A 422 21.27 4.66 2.76
CA ASP A 422 21.22 5.69 3.81
C ASP A 422 22.50 5.66 4.66
N LEU A 423 22.97 4.48 5.07
CA LEU A 423 24.20 4.32 5.84
C LEU A 423 25.44 4.76 5.06
N GLN A 424 25.54 4.43 3.77
CA GLN A 424 26.66 4.86 2.93
C GLN A 424 26.68 6.37 2.71
N LEU A 425 25.52 6.97 2.38
CA LEU A 425 25.40 8.41 2.22
C LEU A 425 25.78 9.14 3.51
N ARG A 426 25.32 8.68 4.68
CA ARG A 426 25.67 9.25 5.98
C ARG A 426 27.14 9.07 6.32
N GLU A 427 27.72 7.91 6.06
CA GLU A 427 29.16 7.67 6.29
C GLU A 427 30.01 8.68 5.51
N TRP A 428 29.76 8.84 4.22
CA TRP A 428 30.57 9.71 3.37
C TRP A 428 30.30 11.21 3.56
N SER A 429 29.17 11.56 4.14
CA SER A 429 28.80 12.94 4.47
C SER A 429 28.96 13.31 5.93
N GLU A 430 29.64 12.47 6.73
CA GLU A 430 29.80 12.68 8.18
C GLU A 430 28.45 12.81 8.94
N GLY A 431 27.42 12.12 8.45
CA GLY A 431 26.08 12.08 9.04
C GLY A 431 25.06 13.07 8.45
N GLU A 432 25.48 13.96 7.55
CA GLU A 432 24.63 15.06 7.07
C GLU A 432 23.60 14.64 6.01
N LYS A 433 23.92 13.63 5.16
CA LYS A 433 23.11 13.23 4.02
C LYS A 433 22.66 11.78 4.17
N GLY A 434 21.38 11.53 4.06
CA GLY A 434 20.77 10.21 4.00
C GLY A 434 19.80 10.10 2.82
N VAL A 435 19.01 9.03 2.78
CA VAL A 435 18.04 8.82 1.69
C VAL A 435 16.98 9.93 1.64
N LEU A 436 16.53 10.46 2.78
CA LEU A 436 15.60 11.60 2.78
C LEU A 436 16.20 12.85 2.11
N TRP A 437 17.51 13.11 2.34
CA TRP A 437 18.20 14.19 1.63
C TRP A 437 18.25 13.89 0.11
N LEU A 438 18.57 12.66 -0.29
CA LEU A 438 18.59 12.25 -1.69
C LEU A 438 17.22 12.47 -2.36
N MET A 439 16.13 12.05 -1.70
CA MET A 439 14.78 12.24 -2.22
C MET A 439 14.43 13.74 -2.35
N LYS A 440 14.86 14.58 -1.42
CA LYS A 440 14.72 16.05 -1.53
C LYS A 440 15.50 16.63 -2.71
N GLU A 441 16.70 16.12 -3.00
CA GLU A 441 17.45 16.59 -4.16
C GLU A 441 16.82 16.11 -5.48
N LEU A 442 16.33 14.87 -5.52
CA LEU A 442 15.60 14.35 -6.69
C LEU A 442 14.31 15.15 -6.94
N SER A 443 13.57 15.53 -5.88
CA SER A 443 12.32 16.29 -6.02
C SER A 443 12.54 17.75 -6.50
N LYS A 444 13.75 18.28 -6.41
CA LYS A 444 14.09 19.59 -7.03
C LYS A 444 14.21 19.48 -8.55
N LYS A 445 14.53 18.30 -9.05
CA LYS A 445 14.74 18.05 -10.49
C LYS A 445 13.52 17.40 -11.13
N TYR A 446 12.91 16.50 -10.40
CA TYR A 446 11.74 15.71 -10.80
C TYR A 446 10.59 16.04 -9.85
N GLY A 447 9.38 16.14 -10.36
CA GLY A 447 8.18 16.40 -9.57
C GLY A 447 6.99 15.85 -10.32
N ASP A 448 5.80 16.10 -9.82
CA ASP A 448 4.53 15.59 -10.30
C ASP A 448 4.27 15.73 -11.82
N MET A 449 4.95 16.66 -12.51
CA MET A 449 4.82 16.88 -13.95
C MET A 449 6.14 16.70 -14.71
N THR A 450 7.20 16.25 -14.05
CA THR A 450 8.53 16.11 -14.66
C THR A 450 9.15 14.78 -14.30
N PRO A 451 8.76 13.70 -15.00
CA PRO A 451 9.27 12.36 -14.71
C PRO A 451 10.74 12.20 -15.09
N PHE A 452 11.42 11.26 -14.45
CA PHE A 452 12.75 10.83 -14.89
C PHE A 452 12.66 9.72 -15.94
N LYS A 453 13.76 9.51 -16.68
CA LYS A 453 13.92 8.35 -17.56
C LYS A 453 14.43 7.17 -16.77
N ASP A 454 13.70 6.07 -16.80
CA ASP A 454 13.92 4.88 -16.02
C ASP A 454 15.37 4.37 -16.08
N GLU A 455 15.94 4.30 -17.29
CA GLU A 455 17.30 3.82 -17.52
C GLU A 455 18.42 4.78 -17.06
N LYS A 456 18.09 6.02 -16.65
CA LYS A 456 19.10 7.04 -16.29
C LYS A 456 19.18 7.32 -14.78
N LEU A 457 18.17 6.98 -14.03
CA LEU A 457 18.04 7.39 -12.63
C LEU A 457 19.28 7.02 -11.78
N ILE A 458 19.77 5.79 -11.88
CA ILE A 458 20.92 5.33 -11.09
C ILE A 458 22.19 6.13 -11.44
N ASP A 459 22.45 6.39 -12.72
CA ASP A 459 23.59 7.20 -13.13
C ASP A 459 23.47 8.65 -12.63
N GLU A 460 22.28 9.19 -12.59
CA GLU A 460 22.02 10.51 -12.06
C GLU A 460 22.18 10.57 -10.54
N ILE A 461 21.71 9.57 -9.81
CA ILE A 461 21.93 9.46 -8.36
C ILE A 461 23.43 9.40 -8.07
N VAL A 462 24.19 8.60 -8.80
CA VAL A 462 25.65 8.52 -8.67
C VAL A 462 26.32 9.86 -8.95
N ALA A 463 25.89 10.57 -10.00
CA ALA A 463 26.43 11.87 -10.34
C ALA A 463 26.10 12.98 -9.32
N MET A 464 24.96 12.88 -8.65
CA MET A 464 24.51 13.83 -7.61
C MET A 464 25.13 13.55 -6.24
N THR A 465 25.64 12.35 -6.02
CA THR A 465 26.10 11.87 -4.72
C THR A 465 27.59 11.48 -4.75
N TYR A 466 27.86 10.18 -4.74
CA TYR A 466 29.21 9.62 -4.63
C TYR A 466 29.43 8.55 -5.72
N PRO A 467 30.55 8.58 -6.47
CA PRO A 467 30.86 7.60 -7.52
C PRO A 467 30.87 6.14 -7.04
N GLU A 468 31.21 5.93 -5.77
CA GLU A 468 31.28 4.61 -5.13
C GLU A 468 29.93 3.88 -5.12
N LEU A 469 28.81 4.62 -5.10
CA LEU A 469 27.46 4.05 -5.18
C LEU A 469 27.24 3.28 -6.49
N LYS A 470 27.97 3.59 -7.58
CA LYS A 470 27.87 2.85 -8.82
C LYS A 470 28.18 1.37 -8.63
N THR A 471 29.18 1.05 -7.81
CA THR A 471 29.53 -0.33 -7.50
C THR A 471 28.41 -1.02 -6.72
N PHE A 472 27.84 -0.35 -5.71
CA PHE A 472 26.72 -0.89 -4.95
C PHE A 472 25.51 -1.22 -5.84
N PHE A 473 25.07 -0.26 -6.66
CA PHE A 473 23.95 -0.47 -7.58
C PHE A 473 24.22 -1.57 -8.59
N ASN A 474 25.39 -1.57 -9.22
CA ASN A 474 25.74 -2.58 -10.22
C ASN A 474 25.86 -3.99 -9.64
N THR A 475 26.26 -4.12 -8.37
CA THR A 475 26.46 -5.43 -7.73
C THR A 475 25.19 -6.00 -7.15
N HIS A 476 24.39 -5.16 -6.44
CA HIS A 476 23.33 -5.63 -5.54
C HIS A 476 21.92 -5.26 -5.98
N VAL A 477 21.75 -4.30 -6.89
CA VAL A 477 20.42 -3.81 -7.32
C VAL A 477 20.17 -4.15 -8.79
N ILE A 478 21.10 -3.80 -9.68
CA ILE A 478 21.10 -4.20 -11.09
C ILE A 478 21.61 -5.63 -11.22
N GLY A 479 22.70 -5.94 -10.52
CA GLY A 479 23.25 -7.30 -10.43
C GLY A 479 22.44 -8.18 -9.47
N ASP A 480 22.94 -9.38 -9.29
CA ASP A 480 22.28 -10.49 -8.58
C ASP A 480 23.02 -10.92 -7.31
N THR A 481 24.06 -10.18 -6.91
CA THR A 481 24.84 -10.53 -5.74
C THR A 481 24.12 -10.13 -4.44
N PRO A 482 23.85 -11.07 -3.51
CA PRO A 482 23.26 -10.77 -2.21
C PRO A 482 24.06 -9.73 -1.42
N ILE A 483 23.37 -8.95 -0.58
CA ILE A 483 23.98 -7.92 0.27
C ILE A 483 24.50 -8.56 1.56
N ASP A 484 25.79 -8.34 1.89
CA ASP A 484 26.31 -8.63 3.23
C ASP A 484 26.00 -7.47 4.18
N TYR A 485 24.86 -7.55 4.86
CA TYR A 485 24.44 -6.53 5.83
C TYR A 485 25.39 -6.37 7.03
N GLY A 486 26.17 -7.42 7.37
CA GLY A 486 27.12 -7.39 8.46
C GLY A 486 28.20 -6.30 8.29
N VAL A 487 28.65 -6.07 7.06
CA VAL A 487 29.61 -5.01 6.72
C VAL A 487 29.04 -3.61 7.05
N TYR A 488 27.75 -3.38 6.80
CA TYR A 488 27.13 -2.09 7.05
C TYR A 488 26.77 -1.89 8.53
N PHE A 489 26.33 -2.94 9.22
CA PHE A 489 26.12 -2.87 10.68
C PHE A 489 27.41 -2.57 11.43
N ALA A 490 28.55 -3.14 11.00
CA ALA A 490 29.83 -2.83 11.60
C ALA A 490 30.19 -1.33 11.52
N LYS A 491 29.77 -0.62 10.44
CA LYS A 491 30.02 0.83 10.30
C LYS A 491 29.31 1.66 11.38
N VAL A 492 28.18 1.19 11.90
CA VAL A 492 27.42 1.81 12.99
C VAL A 492 27.67 1.15 14.35
N GLY A 493 28.77 0.39 14.47
CA GLY A 493 29.16 -0.26 15.72
C GLY A 493 28.23 -1.37 16.20
N LEU A 494 27.54 -2.04 15.26
CA LEU A 494 26.64 -3.14 15.52
C LEU A 494 27.13 -4.42 14.85
N LYS A 495 26.78 -5.57 15.45
CA LYS A 495 26.97 -6.90 14.84
C LYS A 495 25.72 -7.75 15.04
N LYS A 496 25.54 -8.72 14.18
CA LYS A 496 24.55 -9.79 14.40
C LYS A 496 25.06 -10.70 15.52
N ASP A 497 24.17 -11.07 16.42
CA ASP A 497 24.44 -12.04 17.48
C ASP A 497 23.17 -12.84 17.76
N VAL A 498 23.33 -14.04 18.30
CA VAL A 498 22.21 -14.89 18.67
C VAL A 498 21.99 -14.78 20.16
N THR A 499 20.85 -14.26 20.57
CA THR A 499 20.50 -14.05 21.97
C THR A 499 19.36 -14.97 22.40
N LYS A 500 19.41 -15.37 23.68
CA LYS A 500 18.29 -16.07 24.33
C LYS A 500 17.23 -15.06 24.75
N GLN A 501 16.00 -15.24 24.28
CA GLN A 501 14.87 -14.42 24.71
C GLN A 501 13.79 -15.30 25.35
N PRO A 502 13.11 -14.84 26.42
CA PRO A 502 11.92 -15.50 26.94
C PRO A 502 10.83 -15.55 25.84
N CYS A 503 10.12 -16.67 25.75
CA CYS A 503 9.02 -16.82 24.83
C CYS A 503 7.89 -17.66 25.45
N GLY A 504 6.78 -17.79 24.76
CA GLY A 504 5.76 -18.80 25.08
C GLY A 504 6.18 -20.21 24.64
N ARG A 505 5.40 -21.20 25.03
CA ARG A 505 5.64 -22.60 24.60
C ARG A 505 5.36 -22.77 23.11
N PHE A 506 4.26 -22.19 22.67
CA PHE A 506 3.79 -22.22 21.27
C PHE A 506 3.85 -20.87 20.58
N PHE A 507 4.40 -19.83 21.24
CA PHE A 507 4.48 -18.48 20.69
C PHE A 507 5.87 -17.87 20.90
N LEU A 508 6.39 -17.19 19.88
CA LEU A 508 7.59 -16.38 19.95
C LEU A 508 7.35 -15.16 20.86
N ASP A 509 6.25 -14.47 20.59
CA ASP A 509 5.67 -13.41 21.40
C ASP A 509 4.15 -13.61 21.45
N GLN A 510 3.37 -12.59 21.88
CA GLN A 510 1.91 -12.74 21.95
C GLN A 510 1.22 -12.83 20.58
N LYS A 511 1.91 -12.50 19.49
CA LYS A 511 1.35 -12.40 18.13
C LYS A 511 1.85 -13.50 17.19
N VAL A 512 3.08 -13.97 17.38
CA VAL A 512 3.75 -14.89 16.45
C VAL A 512 3.78 -16.31 16.99
N PRO A 513 2.91 -17.22 16.51
CA PRO A 513 2.92 -18.61 16.92
C PRO A 513 4.07 -19.39 16.25
N PHE A 514 4.56 -20.42 16.94
CA PHE A 514 5.47 -21.45 16.38
C PHE A 514 4.71 -22.55 15.61
N ILE A 515 3.40 -22.46 15.55
CA ILE A 515 2.52 -23.40 14.85
C ILE A 515 1.70 -22.67 13.80
N ASP A 516 1.22 -23.37 12.80
CA ASP A 516 0.39 -22.82 11.73
C ASP A 516 -0.64 -23.84 11.28
N THR A 517 -1.55 -23.45 10.39
CA THR A 517 -2.58 -24.31 9.80
C THR A 517 -2.29 -24.57 8.32
N ASP A 518 -2.61 -25.77 7.85
CA ASP A 518 -2.51 -26.13 6.44
C ASP A 518 -3.93 -26.31 5.86
N PRO A 519 -4.48 -25.29 5.16
CA PRO A 519 -5.82 -25.38 4.56
C PRO A 519 -5.93 -26.50 3.52
N SER A 520 -4.83 -26.85 2.85
CA SER A 520 -4.81 -27.91 1.85
C SER A 520 -4.90 -29.32 2.45
N ASN A 521 -4.70 -29.43 3.77
CA ASN A 521 -4.66 -30.68 4.52
C ASN A 521 -5.66 -30.63 5.70
N ASP A 522 -6.93 -30.37 5.40
CA ASP A 522 -8.04 -30.33 6.36
C ASP A 522 -7.75 -29.43 7.58
N ASN A 523 -7.15 -28.26 7.34
CA ASN A 523 -6.72 -27.31 8.36
C ASN A 523 -5.84 -27.95 9.46
N ALA A 524 -5.02 -28.93 9.10
CA ALA A 524 -4.11 -29.57 10.02
C ALA A 524 -3.16 -28.56 10.66
N ILE A 525 -3.00 -28.63 11.98
CA ILE A 525 -2.09 -27.74 12.71
C ILE A 525 -0.70 -28.37 12.72
N PHE A 526 0.29 -27.62 12.30
CA PHE A 526 1.68 -28.09 12.20
C PHE A 526 2.68 -27.11 12.85
N VAL A 527 3.85 -27.64 13.22
CA VAL A 527 4.99 -26.84 13.70
C VAL A 527 5.64 -26.13 12.50
N ARG A 528 5.75 -24.81 12.55
CA ARG A 528 6.29 -23.98 11.45
C ARG A 528 7.71 -24.39 11.08
N LYS A 529 8.01 -24.35 9.77
CA LYS A 529 9.34 -24.59 9.20
C LYS A 529 10.10 -23.26 9.05
N GLY A 530 11.42 -23.34 9.07
CA GLY A 530 12.29 -22.19 8.74
C GLY A 530 12.41 -21.12 9.82
N ILE A 531 11.82 -21.34 11.00
CA ILE A 531 11.92 -20.41 12.16
C ILE A 531 12.61 -21.10 13.34
N GLY A 532 13.23 -20.32 14.21
CA GLY A 532 13.74 -20.81 15.50
C GLY A 532 12.57 -21.23 16.39
N LEU A 533 12.56 -22.45 16.89
CA LEU A 533 11.53 -22.97 17.79
C LEU A 533 11.83 -22.64 19.25
N SER A 534 10.81 -22.61 20.10
CA SER A 534 10.99 -22.52 21.55
C SER A 534 11.78 -23.71 22.09
N SER A 535 12.55 -23.48 23.16
CA SER A 535 13.24 -24.59 23.87
C SER A 535 12.27 -25.66 24.32
N PHE A 536 11.01 -25.31 24.64
CA PHE A 536 9.97 -26.28 24.95
C PHE A 536 9.71 -27.25 23.80
N LEU A 537 9.50 -26.76 22.58
CA LEU A 537 9.27 -27.59 21.40
C LEU A 537 10.51 -28.41 21.05
N ILE A 538 11.71 -27.82 21.16
CA ILE A 538 12.98 -28.50 20.92
C ILE A 538 13.20 -29.62 21.94
N ASP A 539 12.99 -29.34 23.23
CA ASP A 539 13.19 -30.30 24.33
C ASP A 539 12.17 -31.46 24.26
N LEU A 540 10.95 -31.23 23.75
CA LEU A 540 10.00 -32.28 23.41
C LEU A 540 10.46 -33.14 22.23
N GLY A 541 11.35 -32.64 21.37
CA GLY A 541 11.77 -33.31 20.13
C GLY A 541 10.89 -32.99 18.93
N ALA A 542 10.09 -31.91 18.98
CA ALA A 542 9.30 -31.43 17.86
C ALA A 542 10.20 -30.84 16.76
N GLN A 543 9.78 -30.99 15.51
CA GLN A 543 10.49 -30.52 14.32
C GLN A 543 9.54 -29.70 13.43
N GLY A 544 10.11 -28.77 12.67
CA GLY A 544 9.34 -28.03 11.67
C GLY A 544 8.68 -28.96 10.64
N GLY A 545 7.38 -28.83 10.50
CA GLY A 545 6.53 -29.66 9.64
C GLY A 545 5.84 -30.84 10.35
N ASP A 546 6.08 -31.05 11.63
CA ASP A 546 5.31 -32.03 12.41
C ASP A 546 3.84 -31.59 12.51
N ILE A 547 2.92 -32.45 12.09
CA ILE A 547 1.47 -32.21 12.25
C ILE A 547 1.08 -32.64 13.66
N ILE A 548 0.54 -31.73 14.45
CA ILE A 548 0.15 -31.99 15.84
C ILE A 548 -1.21 -32.69 15.87
N LYS A 549 -1.27 -33.91 16.42
CA LYS A 549 -2.50 -34.70 16.54
C LYS A 549 -3.17 -34.54 17.89
N SER A 550 -2.39 -34.52 18.97
CA SER A 550 -2.93 -34.31 20.31
C SER A 550 -1.89 -33.68 21.24
N ILE A 551 -2.36 -32.96 22.26
CA ILE A 551 -1.55 -32.43 23.36
C ILE A 551 -2.20 -32.85 24.67
N ASN A 552 -1.44 -33.51 25.57
CA ASN A 552 -1.93 -34.03 26.84
C ASN A 552 -3.18 -34.89 26.71
N GLY A 553 -3.25 -35.70 25.64
CA GLY A 553 -4.39 -36.55 25.31
C GLY A 553 -5.61 -35.85 24.70
N THR A 554 -5.59 -34.50 24.60
CA THR A 554 -6.65 -33.73 23.92
C THR A 554 -6.33 -33.67 22.43
N GLN A 555 -7.27 -34.06 21.57
CA GLN A 555 -7.13 -33.96 20.12
C GLN A 555 -7.02 -32.47 19.69
N VAL A 556 -6.10 -32.18 18.78
CA VAL A 556 -5.87 -30.86 18.22
C VAL A 556 -6.67 -30.71 16.92
N THR A 557 -7.53 -29.71 16.89
CA THR A 557 -8.28 -29.25 15.72
C THR A 557 -8.21 -27.73 15.65
N LEU A 558 -8.50 -27.14 14.50
CA LEU A 558 -8.50 -25.68 14.34
C LEU A 558 -9.43 -24.99 15.37
N GLU A 559 -10.60 -25.54 15.59
CA GLU A 559 -11.60 -25.03 16.55
C GLU A 559 -11.20 -25.27 18.01
N GLY A 560 -10.48 -26.38 18.29
CA GLY A 560 -10.14 -26.83 19.65
C GLY A 560 -8.78 -26.36 20.17
N ILE A 561 -7.89 -25.83 19.33
CA ILE A 561 -6.52 -25.49 19.73
C ILE A 561 -6.44 -24.29 20.67
N GLY A 562 -7.33 -23.30 20.52
CA GLY A 562 -7.30 -22.05 21.27
C GLY A 562 -7.22 -22.24 22.79
N PRO A 563 -8.12 -23.01 23.44
CA PRO A 563 -8.04 -23.30 24.87
C PRO A 563 -6.72 -23.96 25.31
N ILE A 564 -6.17 -24.86 24.51
CA ILE A 564 -4.88 -25.53 24.79
C ILE A 564 -3.75 -24.52 24.80
N LEU A 565 -3.73 -23.62 23.82
CA LEU A 565 -2.73 -22.56 23.72
C LEU A 565 -2.82 -21.60 24.90
N GLN A 566 -4.03 -21.15 25.28
CA GLN A 566 -4.25 -20.30 26.46
C GLN A 566 -3.79 -20.98 27.75
N GLU A 567 -4.16 -22.25 27.96
CA GLU A 567 -3.70 -23.01 29.12
C GLU A 567 -2.17 -23.14 29.16
N SER A 568 -1.53 -23.27 28.00
CA SER A 568 -0.07 -23.42 27.90
C SER A 568 0.72 -22.26 28.48
N PHE A 569 0.17 -21.04 28.51
CA PHE A 569 0.84 -19.88 29.10
C PHE A 569 1.04 -20.01 30.62
N VAL A 570 0.14 -20.72 31.29
CA VAL A 570 0.16 -20.86 32.76
C VAL A 570 0.64 -22.22 33.25
N TRP A 571 1.11 -23.11 32.37
CA TRP A 571 1.63 -24.40 32.81
C TRP A 571 2.84 -24.23 33.73
N PRO A 572 2.91 -24.95 34.86
CA PRO A 572 4.11 -25.02 35.68
C PRO A 572 5.30 -25.55 34.86
N ALA A 573 6.51 -25.15 35.23
CA ALA A 573 7.72 -25.58 34.53
C ALA A 573 7.96 -27.10 34.63
N ASP A 574 7.48 -27.73 35.70
CA ASP A 574 7.59 -29.16 35.99
C ASP A 574 6.38 -29.98 35.47
N LYS A 575 5.37 -29.30 34.85
CA LYS A 575 4.21 -30.01 34.27
C LYS A 575 4.70 -30.98 33.19
N GLU A 576 4.40 -32.25 33.35
CA GLU A 576 4.59 -33.24 32.31
C GLU A 576 3.68 -32.92 31.12
N VAL A 577 4.25 -32.92 29.91
CA VAL A 577 3.54 -32.67 28.66
C VAL A 577 3.80 -33.81 27.69
N THR A 578 2.73 -34.29 27.10
CA THR A 578 2.79 -35.28 26.00
C THR A 578 2.21 -34.64 24.74
N MET A 579 2.87 -34.79 23.60
CA MET A 579 2.40 -34.32 22.30
C MET A 579 2.54 -35.44 21.28
N VAL A 580 1.45 -35.80 20.61
CA VAL A 580 1.49 -36.76 19.49
C VAL A 580 1.56 -35.98 18.21
N VAL A 581 2.56 -36.24 17.39
CA VAL A 581 2.76 -35.61 16.09
C VAL A 581 2.81 -36.66 14.97
N LYS A 582 2.33 -36.28 13.79
CA LYS A 582 2.58 -37.02 12.55
C LYS A 582 3.79 -36.38 11.84
N ARG A 583 4.86 -37.15 11.68
CA ARG A 583 6.10 -36.78 10.97
C ARG A 583 6.26 -37.66 9.74
N GLY A 584 6.00 -37.12 8.57
CA GLY A 584 5.83 -37.95 7.37
C GLY A 584 4.64 -38.87 7.52
N GLU A 585 4.88 -40.20 7.46
CA GLU A 585 3.80 -41.21 7.63
C GLU A 585 3.75 -41.83 9.05
N GLU A 586 4.66 -41.44 9.96
CA GLU A 586 4.76 -41.98 11.30
C GLU A 586 4.11 -41.10 12.35
N GLU A 587 3.37 -41.69 13.30
CA GLU A 587 2.92 -41.03 14.51
C GLU A 587 3.94 -41.24 15.63
N ILE A 588 4.37 -40.14 16.23
CA ILE A 588 5.42 -40.12 17.26
C ILE A 588 4.86 -39.46 18.52
N GLU A 589 4.96 -40.13 19.64
CA GLU A 589 4.66 -39.55 20.95
C GLU A 589 5.92 -38.84 21.50
N LEU A 590 5.83 -37.53 21.69
CA LEU A 590 6.86 -36.68 22.27
C LEU A 590 6.53 -36.43 23.74
N LYS A 591 7.54 -36.49 24.64
CA LYS A 591 7.35 -36.30 26.09
C LYS A 591 8.40 -35.36 26.65
N GLY A 592 7.97 -34.49 27.55
CA GLY A 592 8.87 -33.58 28.23
C GLY A 592 8.16 -32.82 29.34
N THR A 593 8.72 -31.70 29.76
CA THR A 593 8.14 -30.82 30.77
C THR A 593 7.81 -29.46 30.19
N GLY A 594 6.92 -28.71 30.85
CA GLY A 594 6.51 -27.37 30.46
C GLY A 594 7.68 -26.37 30.36
N GLY A 595 8.73 -26.55 31.15
CA GLY A 595 9.95 -25.74 31.13
C GLY A 595 9.71 -24.26 31.37
N THR A 596 10.79 -23.47 31.28
CA THR A 596 10.75 -22.00 31.11
C THR A 596 11.21 -21.71 29.68
N PRO A 597 10.28 -21.57 28.75
CA PRO A 597 10.63 -21.54 27.34
C PRO A 597 11.43 -20.30 26.98
N VAL A 598 12.48 -20.52 26.19
CA VAL A 598 13.29 -19.48 25.55
C VAL A 598 13.44 -19.80 24.08
N VAL A 599 13.72 -18.79 23.29
CA VAL A 599 14.01 -18.93 21.85
C VAL A 599 15.35 -18.28 21.55
N MET A 600 16.08 -18.83 20.59
CA MET A 600 17.29 -18.24 20.06
C MET A 600 16.91 -17.32 18.91
N VAL A 601 17.15 -16.01 19.08
CA VAL A 601 16.78 -14.98 18.09
C VAL A 601 18.06 -14.29 17.61
N GLU A 602 18.24 -14.21 16.30
CA GLU A 602 19.23 -13.30 15.72
C GLU A 602 18.80 -11.85 16.01
N THR A 603 19.69 -11.06 16.55
CA THR A 603 19.47 -9.64 16.83
C THR A 603 20.73 -8.83 16.56
N LEU A 604 20.59 -7.50 16.57
CA LEU A 604 21.71 -6.59 16.49
C LEU A 604 22.16 -6.21 17.91
N VAL A 605 23.45 -6.37 18.18
CA VAL A 605 24.05 -5.99 19.46
C VAL A 605 25.22 -5.04 19.21
N PRO A 606 25.55 -4.16 20.18
CA PRO A 606 26.75 -3.31 20.09
C PRO A 606 28.04 -4.13 19.97
N ILE A 607 28.97 -3.66 19.16
CA ILE A 607 30.35 -4.17 19.14
C ILE A 607 31.08 -3.64 20.35
N GLU A 608 31.72 -4.51 21.11
CA GLU A 608 32.57 -4.10 22.24
C GLU A 608 33.73 -3.24 21.74
N GLY A 609 33.92 -2.06 22.33
CA GLY A 609 34.95 -1.11 21.91
C GLY A 609 34.65 -0.38 20.61
N ALA A 610 33.38 -0.22 20.25
CA ALA A 610 32.99 0.61 19.11
C ALA A 610 33.60 2.01 19.18
N THR A 611 34.08 2.52 18.07
CA THR A 611 34.75 3.83 17.96
C THR A 611 33.75 4.99 18.06
N ASP A 612 34.24 6.20 18.38
CA ASP A 612 33.43 7.43 18.37
C ASP A 612 32.84 7.70 17.01
N ALA A 613 33.52 7.37 15.92
CA ALA A 613 33.00 7.53 14.55
C ALA A 613 31.80 6.61 14.30
N GLN A 614 31.86 5.35 14.72
CA GLN A 614 30.76 4.41 14.64
C GLN A 614 29.56 4.87 15.48
N ALA A 615 29.80 5.37 16.69
CA ALA A 615 28.74 5.89 17.56
C ALA A 615 28.05 7.13 16.96
N LYS A 616 28.84 8.06 16.40
CA LYS A 616 28.30 9.24 15.70
C LYS A 616 27.47 8.85 14.47
N LEU A 617 27.95 7.89 13.68
CA LEU A 617 27.21 7.43 12.49
C LEU A 617 25.90 6.75 12.89
N LYS A 618 25.91 5.91 13.94
CA LYS A 618 24.69 5.32 14.52
C LYS A 618 23.72 6.40 14.99
N GLU A 619 24.22 7.41 15.69
CA GLU A 619 23.39 8.52 16.16
C GLU A 619 22.76 9.30 14.99
N ALA A 620 23.53 9.62 13.96
CA ALA A 620 23.04 10.28 12.76
C ALA A 620 21.98 9.44 12.02
N TRP A 621 22.11 8.11 12.03
CA TRP A 621 21.14 7.20 11.45
C TRP A 621 19.80 7.19 12.20
N MET A 622 19.85 7.13 13.54
CA MET A 622 18.68 6.82 14.36
C MET A 622 18.02 8.02 15.02
N LYS A 623 18.69 9.18 15.05
CA LYS A 623 18.17 10.36 15.77
C LYS A 623 18.03 11.63 14.94
N LYS A 624 18.44 11.62 13.68
CA LYS A 624 18.47 12.86 12.88
C LYS A 624 17.54 12.79 11.67
#